data_1d393e521e938c67c8beff9dd4abfad7
#
_entry.id   1d393e521e938c67c8beff9dd4abfad7
#
_cell.length_a   1.000
_cell.length_b   1.000
_cell.length_c   1.000
_cell.angle_alpha   90.00
_cell.angle_beta   90.00
_cell.angle_gamma   90.00
#
_symmetry.space_group_name_H-M   'P 1'
#
loop_
_entity.id
_entity.type
_entity.pdbx_description
1 polymer ?
#
loop_
_entity_poly.entity_id
_entity_poly.type
_entity_poly.pdbx_seq_one_letter_code
_entity_poly.pdbx_strand_id
1 'polypeptide(L)'
;SLSSRLKTIYDEMRRITEKYHPEQMAIEELFFNTNITTGISVAHARGVILLAAYRAGVRVFEYTPLQVKQAVVGYGRAEKKQVIEMVKRILNLPSAPKPDDAADAVALAICHARSSTSLLSRKEDEGLCSTI
;
A
#
# COMPACT_ATOMS: atom_id res chain seq x y z
N SER A 1 21.36 11.63 6.66
CA SER A 1 20.56 12.81 6.24
C SER A 1 19.22 12.39 5.63
N LEU A 2 18.30 13.34 5.54
CA LEU A 2 17.02 13.09 4.89
C LEU A 2 17.21 12.69 3.41
N SER A 3 18.02 13.44 2.70
CA SER A 3 18.30 13.17 1.27
C SER A 3 18.87 11.76 1.06
N SER A 4 19.76 11.32 1.92
CA SER A 4 20.34 9.97 1.85
C SER A 4 19.27 8.88 2.05
N ARG A 5 18.38 9.09 3.02
CA ARG A 5 17.28 8.15 3.26
C ARG A 5 16.29 8.11 2.09
N LEU A 6 15.97 9.27 1.53
CA LEU A 6 15.10 9.34 0.35
C LEU A 6 15.72 8.66 -0.86
N LYS A 7 17.04 8.83 -1.06
CA LYS A 7 17.76 8.11 -2.11
C LYS A 7 17.66 6.60 -1.93
N THR A 8 17.85 6.12 -0.70
CA THR A 8 17.74 4.69 -0.40
C THR A 8 16.35 4.16 -0.75
N ILE A 9 15.29 4.88 -0.38
CA ILE A 9 13.91 4.51 -0.72
C ILE A 9 13.72 4.45 -2.24
N TYR A 10 14.21 5.45 -2.95
CA TYR A 10 14.11 5.50 -4.41
C TYR A 10 14.83 4.33 -5.07
N ASP A 11 16.07 4.06 -4.66
CA ASP A 11 16.87 2.99 -5.22
C ASP A 11 16.24 1.61 -4.97
N GLU A 12 15.71 1.38 -3.76
CA GLU A 12 15.01 0.14 -3.43
C GLU A 12 13.71 -0.03 -4.22
N MET A 13 12.96 1.04 -4.40
CA MET A 13 11.76 1.01 -5.24
C MET A 13 12.11 0.67 -6.69
N ARG A 14 13.17 1.26 -7.22
CA ARG A 14 13.67 0.90 -8.55
C ARG A 14 14.05 -0.56 -8.63
N ARG A 15 14.81 -1.05 -7.67
CA ARG A 15 15.23 -2.45 -7.61
C ARG A 15 14.05 -3.40 -7.64
N ILE A 16 13.02 -3.13 -6.84
CA ILE A 16 11.81 -3.95 -6.76
C ILE A 16 11.03 -3.91 -8.08
N THR A 17 10.81 -2.73 -8.63
CA THR A 17 10.07 -2.58 -9.88
C THR A 17 10.79 -3.19 -11.07
N GLU A 18 12.10 -3.11 -11.12
CA GLU A 18 12.92 -3.75 -12.16
C GLU A 18 12.95 -5.28 -12.03
N LYS A 19 12.91 -5.79 -10.79
CA LYS A 19 12.93 -7.23 -10.54
C LYS A 19 11.59 -7.91 -10.81
N TYR A 20 10.49 -7.32 -10.35
CA TYR A 20 9.18 -7.98 -10.35
C TYR A 20 8.24 -7.46 -11.45
N HIS A 21 8.56 -6.33 -12.08
CA HIS A 21 7.73 -5.70 -13.12
C HIS A 21 6.26 -5.59 -12.74
N PRO A 22 5.92 -5.02 -11.57
CA PRO A 22 4.52 -4.89 -11.18
C PRO A 22 3.80 -3.91 -12.11
N GLU A 23 2.55 -4.20 -12.40
CA GLU A 23 1.70 -3.31 -13.20
C GLU A 23 1.00 -2.26 -12.33
N GLN A 24 0.74 -2.61 -11.06
CA GLN A 24 -0.05 -1.81 -10.13
C GLN A 24 0.59 -1.80 -8.76
N MET A 25 0.37 -0.72 -8.03
CA MET A 25 0.82 -0.55 -6.66
C MET A 25 -0.34 -0.02 -5.81
N ALA A 26 -0.53 -0.62 -4.66
CA ALA A 26 -1.42 -0.10 -3.63
C ALA A 26 -0.61 0.72 -2.63
N ILE A 27 -1.10 1.88 -2.28
CA ILE A 27 -0.48 2.76 -1.29
C ILE A 27 -1.53 3.25 -0.29
N GLU A 28 -1.14 3.37 0.97
CA GLU A 28 -2.03 3.91 2.00
C GLU A 28 -2.17 5.42 1.86
N GLU A 29 -3.40 5.90 2.02
CA GLU A 29 -3.68 7.33 2.03
C GLU A 29 -3.04 7.98 3.27
N LEU A 30 -2.46 9.16 3.07
CA LEU A 30 -1.78 9.89 4.12
C LEU A 30 -2.76 10.74 4.94
N PHE A 31 -2.77 10.52 6.27
CA PHE A 31 -3.54 11.33 7.21
C PHE A 31 -2.65 12.03 8.21
N PHE A 32 -2.93 13.31 8.45
CA PHE A 32 -2.25 14.13 9.44
C PHE A 32 -3.12 14.27 10.69
N ASN A 33 -3.26 13.19 11.48
CA ASN A 33 -4.16 13.21 12.63
C ASN A 33 -3.55 13.76 13.92
N THR A 34 -2.30 13.42 14.23
CA THR A 34 -1.77 13.62 15.59
C THR A 34 -0.35 14.14 15.65
N ASN A 35 0.46 13.96 14.61
CA ASN A 35 1.86 14.39 14.63
C ASN A 35 2.30 14.89 13.25
N ILE A 36 2.25 16.21 13.08
CA ILE A 36 2.62 16.89 11.83
C ILE A 36 4.09 16.63 11.46
N THR A 37 5.00 16.59 12.42
CA THR A 37 6.43 16.37 12.17
C THR A 37 6.69 15.00 11.56
N THR A 38 6.10 13.94 12.14
CA THR A 38 6.17 12.59 11.59
C THR A 38 5.46 12.52 10.25
N GLY A 39 4.31 13.19 10.11
CA GLY A 39 3.57 13.28 8.86
C GLY A 39 4.36 13.91 7.73
N ILE A 40 5.16 14.93 8.00
CA ILE A 40 6.02 15.57 7.01
C ILE A 40 7.09 14.59 6.52
N SER A 41 7.77 13.87 7.41
CA SER A 41 8.75 12.85 7.02
C SER A 41 8.15 11.74 6.18
N VAL A 42 6.97 11.27 6.54
CA VAL A 42 6.23 10.27 5.78
C VAL A 42 5.83 10.82 4.41
N ALA A 43 5.40 12.07 4.33
CA ALA A 43 5.04 12.72 3.06
C ALA A 43 6.25 12.81 2.10
N HIS A 44 7.44 13.12 2.62
CA HIS A 44 8.67 13.11 1.81
C HIS A 44 8.93 11.71 1.21
N ALA A 45 8.89 10.68 2.05
CA ALA A 45 9.09 9.30 1.61
C ALA A 45 8.03 8.87 0.60
N ARG A 46 6.77 9.21 0.87
CA ARG A 46 5.64 8.92 -0.01
C ARG A 46 5.82 9.55 -1.39
N GLY A 47 6.24 10.80 -1.46
CA GLY A 47 6.52 11.48 -2.73
C GLY A 47 7.58 10.76 -3.56
N VAL A 48 8.63 10.27 -2.93
CA VAL A 48 9.69 9.50 -3.60
C VAL A 48 9.17 8.16 -4.13
N ILE A 49 8.35 7.46 -3.35
CA ILE A 49 7.72 6.20 -3.77
C ILE A 49 6.82 6.42 -4.99
N LEU A 50 6.00 7.47 -4.97
CA LEU A 50 5.12 7.81 -6.07
C LEU A 50 5.89 8.15 -7.34
N LEU A 51 6.96 8.92 -7.22
CA LEU A 51 7.83 9.26 -8.34
C LEU A 51 8.48 8.01 -8.94
N ALA A 52 9.01 7.14 -8.10
CA ALA A 52 9.63 5.89 -8.54
C ALA A 52 8.63 5.00 -9.29
N ALA A 53 7.42 4.88 -8.77
CA ALA A 53 6.34 4.12 -9.40
C ALA A 53 5.96 4.71 -10.77
N TYR A 54 5.77 6.01 -10.85
CA TYR A 54 5.45 6.70 -12.10
C TYR A 54 6.53 6.48 -13.15
N ARG A 55 7.80 6.63 -12.79
CA ARG A 55 8.93 6.42 -13.70
C ARG A 55 9.04 4.97 -14.19
N ALA A 56 8.60 4.03 -13.39
CA ALA A 56 8.57 2.61 -13.76
C ALA A 56 7.32 2.20 -14.54
N GLY A 57 6.39 3.12 -14.77
CA GLY A 57 5.12 2.84 -15.46
C GLY A 57 4.11 2.08 -14.60
N VAL A 58 4.27 2.10 -13.28
CA VAL A 58 3.39 1.41 -12.33
C VAL A 58 2.21 2.31 -11.98
N ARG A 59 0.99 1.83 -12.15
CA ARG A 59 -0.21 2.56 -11.75
C ARG A 59 -0.43 2.46 -10.25
N VAL A 60 -0.75 3.59 -9.61
CA VAL A 60 -0.89 3.69 -8.16
C VAL A 60 -2.36 3.82 -7.77
N PHE A 61 -2.76 3.04 -6.76
CA PHE A 61 -4.11 3.04 -6.19
C PHE A 61 -4.02 3.32 -4.70
N GLU A 62 -4.84 4.25 -4.20
CA GLU A 62 -4.83 4.65 -2.80
C GLU A 62 -5.97 4.02 -2.01
N TYR A 63 -5.69 3.65 -0.77
CA TYR A 63 -6.67 3.08 0.16
C TYR A 63 -6.53 3.71 1.54
N THR A 64 -7.66 3.95 2.18
CA THR A 64 -7.69 4.38 3.59
C THR A 64 -7.46 3.20 4.52
N PRO A 65 -6.99 3.43 5.75
CA PRO A 65 -6.92 2.37 6.77
C PRO A 65 -8.25 1.66 6.99
N LEU A 66 -9.35 2.40 6.95
CA LEU A 66 -10.70 1.85 7.08
C LEU A 66 -11.03 0.86 5.95
N GLN A 67 -10.72 1.23 4.72
CA GLN A 67 -10.93 0.35 3.55
C GLN A 67 -10.12 -0.94 3.65
N VAL A 68 -8.86 -0.84 4.10
CA VAL A 68 -8.01 -2.02 4.29
C VAL A 68 -8.61 -2.95 5.34
N LYS A 69 -9.02 -2.43 6.49
CA LYS A 69 -9.63 -3.23 7.55
C LYS A 69 -10.93 -3.90 7.10
N GLN A 70 -11.79 -3.17 6.41
CA GLN A 70 -13.02 -3.72 5.85
C GLN A 70 -12.75 -4.82 4.83
N ALA A 71 -11.76 -4.64 3.96
CA ALA A 71 -11.43 -5.62 2.95
C ALA A 71 -10.84 -6.91 3.53
N VAL A 72 -10.01 -6.80 4.57
CA VAL A 72 -9.29 -7.93 5.16
C VAL A 72 -10.12 -8.64 6.23
N VAL A 73 -10.75 -7.91 7.14
CA VAL A 73 -11.45 -8.46 8.30
C VAL A 73 -12.98 -8.43 8.12
N GLY A 74 -13.50 -7.48 7.36
CA GLY A 74 -14.92 -7.31 7.12
C GLY A 74 -15.57 -6.15 7.88
N TYR A 75 -14.83 -5.46 8.76
CA TYR A 75 -15.31 -4.26 9.44
C TYR A 75 -14.18 -3.29 9.75
N GLY A 76 -14.51 -1.99 9.76
CA GLY A 76 -13.51 -0.92 9.83
C GLY A 76 -12.90 -0.67 11.21
N ARG A 77 -13.49 -1.23 12.27
CA ARG A 77 -13.00 -1.11 13.66
C ARG A 77 -12.12 -2.27 14.09
N ALA A 78 -11.69 -3.10 13.14
CA ALA A 78 -10.81 -4.22 13.46
C ALA A 78 -9.50 -3.73 14.08
N GLU A 79 -9.04 -4.46 15.08
CA GLU A 79 -7.74 -4.21 15.70
C GLU A 79 -6.62 -4.72 14.80
N LYS A 80 -5.44 -4.14 14.92
CA LYS A 80 -4.24 -4.55 14.16
C LYS A 80 -3.97 -6.05 14.26
N LYS A 81 -4.12 -6.61 15.45
CA LYS A 81 -3.95 -8.03 15.73
C LYS A 81 -4.90 -8.90 14.89
N GLN A 82 -6.14 -8.47 14.72
CA GLN A 82 -7.14 -9.17 13.92
C GLN A 82 -6.79 -9.09 12.42
N VAL A 83 -6.29 -7.95 11.96
CA VAL A 83 -5.84 -7.79 10.57
C VAL A 83 -4.69 -8.72 10.27
N ILE A 84 -3.68 -8.78 11.12
CA ILE A 84 -2.50 -9.64 10.97
C ILE A 84 -2.89 -11.12 10.95
N GLU A 85 -3.74 -11.54 11.88
CA GLU A 85 -4.23 -12.92 11.94
C GLU A 85 -5.03 -13.30 10.67
N MET A 86 -5.85 -12.38 10.19
CA MET A 86 -6.63 -12.63 8.97
C MET A 86 -5.74 -12.69 7.72
N VAL A 87 -4.73 -11.85 7.61
CA VAL A 87 -3.72 -11.91 6.54
C VAL A 87 -3.07 -13.29 6.50
N LYS A 88 -2.65 -13.79 7.67
CA LYS A 88 -2.07 -15.14 7.80
C LYS A 88 -3.02 -16.22 7.29
N ARG A 89 -4.31 -16.12 7.64
CA ARG A 89 -5.34 -17.10 7.24
C ARG A 89 -5.66 -17.02 5.75
N ILE A 90 -5.86 -15.82 5.23
CA ILE A 90 -6.20 -15.61 3.81
C ILE A 90 -5.13 -16.20 2.90
N LEU A 91 -3.87 -16.01 3.24
CA LEU A 91 -2.74 -16.46 2.44
C LEU A 91 -2.22 -17.84 2.86
N ASN A 92 -2.83 -18.45 3.87
CA ASN A 92 -2.43 -19.76 4.39
C ASN A 92 -0.92 -19.81 4.76
N LEU A 93 -0.48 -18.77 5.48
CA LEU A 93 0.93 -18.65 5.89
C LEU A 93 1.18 -19.47 7.16
N PRO A 94 2.37 -20.07 7.31
CA PRO A 94 2.73 -20.80 8.54
C PRO A 94 2.86 -19.88 9.75
N SER A 95 3.20 -18.62 9.52
CA SER A 95 3.29 -17.57 10.55
C SER A 95 2.91 -16.21 9.97
N ALA A 96 2.56 -15.28 10.84
CA ALA A 96 2.25 -13.90 10.42
C ALA A 96 3.50 -13.23 9.83
N PRO A 97 3.33 -12.39 8.78
CA PRO A 97 4.45 -11.62 8.25
C PRO A 97 5.08 -10.73 9.33
N LYS A 98 6.39 -10.64 9.34
CA LYS A 98 7.16 -9.80 10.25
C LYS A 98 8.20 -8.99 9.48
N PRO A 99 8.47 -7.75 9.88
CA PRO A 99 7.83 -6.98 10.98
C PRO A 99 6.38 -6.61 10.66
N ASP A 100 5.70 -5.94 11.59
CA ASP A 100 4.30 -5.50 11.40
C ASP A 100 4.09 -4.70 10.11
N ASP A 101 5.08 -3.92 9.69
CA ASP A 101 5.04 -3.16 8.44
C ASP A 101 4.88 -4.08 7.21
N ALA A 102 5.47 -5.26 7.24
CA ALA A 102 5.29 -6.24 6.17
C ALA A 102 3.85 -6.77 6.15
N ALA A 103 3.26 -7.03 7.31
CA ALA A 103 1.85 -7.43 7.42
C ALA A 103 0.91 -6.33 6.91
N ASP A 104 1.20 -5.07 7.24
CA ASP A 104 0.44 -3.90 6.75
C ASP A 104 0.48 -3.82 5.21
N ALA A 105 1.66 -4.01 4.63
CA ALA A 105 1.82 -4.00 3.17
C ALA A 105 1.06 -5.14 2.49
N VAL A 106 1.08 -6.34 3.08
CA VAL A 106 0.33 -7.48 2.57
C VAL A 106 -1.19 -7.24 2.68
N ALA A 107 -1.65 -6.69 3.79
CA ALA A 107 -3.05 -6.33 3.98
C ALA A 107 -3.53 -5.34 2.91
N LEU A 108 -2.70 -4.35 2.60
CA LEU A 108 -2.95 -3.36 1.57
C LEU A 108 -3.04 -4.01 0.17
N ALA A 109 -2.18 -4.95 -0.12
CA ALA A 109 -2.21 -5.71 -1.37
C ALA A 109 -3.48 -6.57 -1.49
N ILE A 110 -3.92 -7.20 -0.41
CA ILE A 110 -5.18 -7.96 -0.36
C ILE A 110 -6.37 -7.03 -0.62
N CYS A 111 -6.39 -5.86 0.03
CA CYS A 111 -7.42 -4.84 -0.19
C CYS A 111 -7.50 -4.45 -1.67
N HIS A 112 -6.36 -4.19 -2.29
CA HIS A 112 -6.31 -3.85 -3.70
C HIS A 112 -6.80 -5.00 -4.60
N ALA A 113 -6.35 -6.22 -4.35
CA ALA A 113 -6.78 -7.38 -5.12
C ALA A 113 -8.30 -7.58 -5.08
N ARG A 114 -8.91 -7.43 -3.92
CA ARG A 114 -10.36 -7.54 -3.75
C ARG A 114 -11.12 -6.38 -4.40
N SER A 115 -10.59 -5.18 -4.33
CA SER A 115 -11.18 -3.99 -4.93
C SER A 115 -11.06 -4.02 -6.46
N SER A 116 -9.92 -4.41 -7.00
CA SER A 116 -9.71 -4.50 -8.44
C SER A 116 -10.56 -5.59 -9.09
N THR A 117 -10.80 -6.69 -8.39
CA THR A 117 -11.71 -7.74 -8.87
C THR A 117 -13.14 -7.21 -9.00
N SER A 118 -13.61 -6.43 -8.04
CA SER A 118 -14.92 -5.79 -8.13
C SER A 118 -15.00 -4.71 -9.20
N LEU A 119 -13.88 -4.09 -9.55
CA LEU A 119 -13.77 -3.09 -10.61
C LEU A 119 -13.68 -3.72 -12.01
N LEU A 120 -13.10 -4.91 -12.12
CA LEU A 120 -13.11 -5.68 -13.37
C LEU A 120 -14.50 -6.13 -13.75
N SER A 121 -15.41 -6.24 -12.79
CA SER A 121 -16.82 -6.49 -13.05
C SER A 121 -17.58 -5.24 -13.50
N ARG A 122 -17.03 -4.06 -13.27
CA ARG A 122 -17.47 -2.80 -13.85
C ARG A 122 -16.63 -2.58 -15.09
N LYS A 123 -17.22 -2.71 -16.25
CA LYS A 123 -16.60 -2.39 -17.55
C LYS A 123 -15.66 -1.19 -17.41
N GLU A 124 -14.48 -1.34 -17.95
CA GLU A 124 -13.46 -0.35 -18.27
C GLU A 124 -13.95 1.11 -18.31
N ASP A 125 -14.38 1.64 -17.16
CA ASP A 125 -14.61 3.06 -17.04
C ASP A 125 -13.30 3.72 -16.68
N GLU A 126 -12.75 4.34 -17.70
CA GLU A 126 -11.69 5.31 -17.65
C GLU A 126 -11.84 6.20 -16.41
N GLY A 127 -10.87 6.17 -15.51
CA GLY A 127 -10.75 7.23 -14.53
C GLY A 127 -10.68 6.83 -13.07
N LEU A 128 -10.51 5.57 -12.72
CA LEU A 128 -10.31 5.15 -11.33
C LEU A 128 -8.85 5.00 -10.92
N CYS A 129 -7.93 5.41 -11.76
CA CYS A 129 -6.57 5.76 -11.33
C CYS A 129 -6.67 7.07 -10.56
N SER A 130 -6.43 7.05 -9.26
CA SER A 130 -6.20 8.30 -8.57
C SER A 130 -4.93 8.91 -9.18
N THR A 131 -5.12 9.88 -10.01
CA THR A 131 -4.06 10.75 -10.47
C THR A 131 -3.69 11.61 -9.27
N ILE A 132 -2.55 11.34 -8.75
CA ILE A 132 -1.97 12.24 -7.75
C ILE A 132 -1.47 13.46 -8.48
#